data_0a4dcd8cc4e1bf6385cec6c5b1b59b9e
#
_entry.id   0a4dcd8cc4e1bf6385cec6c5b1b59b9e
#
_cell.length_a   1.000
_cell.length_b   1.000
_cell.length_c   1.000
_cell.angle_alpha   90.00
_cell.angle_beta   90.00
_cell.angle_gamma   90.00
#
_symmetry.space_group_name_H-M   'P 1'
#
loop_
_entity.id
_entity.type
_entity.pdbx_description
1 polymer ?
#
loop_
_entity_poly.entity_id
_entity_poly.type
_entity_poly.pdbx_seq_one_letter_code
_entity_poly.pdbx_strand_id
1 'polypeptide(L)'
;HGDTHPERAGKMFNSDLYYVTMNNVAKQGNDFHILLGDDFSIDPIIGKGQATQSNVEKIYRTQRDWLGVIGPSTPIFLVNGNHEQAALYLIDGTTANPAVLAGNARLKYYPLPVPDNFYTGDQIDMPGVGKLRDYYSWQWGDALFITLDPYWHSKYAVDNVAGVSNDTAPGDTATKTKKNATGGNQKTSDLWQVGIGDEQYAWLKDTLEKSRAKYIFIFAHHVMGTGRGAVEVSTNYEWGGIDPKGVTTFKEQRPNWEMPIHDLMVKHKVSIFFQGHDHIFVTQERDGLIYQSMPNPADDTFSMFNETAYKTGVKAPNSGHVRVSVNNSAAKVEYFLAARAVDTSRKNMTLAHSYLVKPREV
;
A
#
# COMPACT_ATOMS: atom_id res chain seq x y z
N HIS A 1 0.26 4.10 -8.44
CA HIS A 1 1.60 4.24 -7.86
C HIS A 1 1.53 4.26 -6.33
N GLY A 2 2.67 4.25 -5.66
CA GLY A 2 2.84 4.43 -4.22
C GLY A 2 4.27 4.86 -3.92
N ASP A 3 4.58 5.04 -2.63
CA ASP A 3 5.97 5.27 -2.19
C ASP A 3 6.59 6.56 -2.73
N THR A 4 5.83 7.65 -2.79
CA THR A 4 6.35 8.92 -3.33
C THR A 4 7.43 9.54 -2.46
N HIS A 5 7.29 9.45 -1.15
CA HIS A 5 8.28 9.92 -0.17
C HIS A 5 8.79 11.35 -0.39
N PRO A 6 7.97 12.38 -0.42
CA PRO A 6 8.44 13.76 -0.63
C PRO A 6 9.47 14.25 0.38
N GLU A 7 9.47 13.65 1.59
CA GLU A 7 10.43 13.94 2.65
C GLU A 7 11.85 13.44 2.33
N ARG A 8 12.01 12.61 1.31
CA ARG A 8 13.29 12.04 0.87
C ARG A 8 13.84 12.73 -0.38
N ALA A 9 13.53 14.03 -0.52
CA ALA A 9 14.05 14.85 -1.61
C ALA A 9 15.59 14.77 -1.73
N GLY A 10 16.10 14.60 -2.96
CA GLY A 10 17.52 14.40 -3.26
C GLY A 10 18.05 12.99 -2.98
N LYS A 11 17.19 12.02 -2.63
CA LYS A 11 17.56 10.61 -2.47
C LYS A 11 16.74 9.71 -3.38
N MET A 12 15.44 9.65 -3.16
CA MET A 12 14.50 8.84 -3.94
C MET A 12 13.22 9.63 -4.30
N PHE A 13 13.29 10.95 -4.19
CA PHE A 13 12.22 11.84 -4.60
C PHE A 13 12.76 13.04 -5.35
N ASN A 14 12.24 13.26 -6.54
CA ASN A 14 12.45 14.42 -7.37
C ASN A 14 11.09 15.02 -7.77
N SER A 15 10.84 16.26 -7.35
CA SER A 15 9.58 16.96 -7.58
C SER A 15 9.22 17.08 -9.06
N ASP A 16 10.19 17.43 -9.91
CA ASP A 16 9.95 17.63 -11.35
C ASP A 16 9.60 16.30 -12.02
N LEU A 17 10.28 15.21 -11.65
CA LEU A 17 9.96 13.88 -12.15
C LEU A 17 8.56 13.45 -11.71
N TYR A 18 8.17 13.76 -10.46
CA TYR A 18 6.82 13.47 -10.00
C TYR A 18 5.76 14.24 -10.78
N TYR A 19 5.99 15.53 -11.09
CA TYR A 19 5.12 16.29 -12.00
C TYR A 19 5.04 15.64 -13.39
N VAL A 20 6.15 15.15 -13.93
CA VAL A 20 6.15 14.42 -15.21
C VAL A 20 5.26 13.19 -15.10
N THR A 21 5.40 12.39 -14.06
CA THR A 21 4.57 11.19 -13.84
C THR A 21 3.09 11.54 -13.73
N MET A 22 2.73 12.57 -12.95
CA MET A 22 1.33 13.00 -12.81
C MET A 22 0.75 13.54 -14.14
N ASN A 23 1.52 14.27 -14.92
CA ASN A 23 1.11 14.71 -16.25
C ASN A 23 0.92 13.53 -17.22
N ASN A 24 1.76 12.50 -17.13
CA ASN A 24 1.58 11.29 -17.93
C ASN A 24 0.27 10.59 -17.56
N VAL A 25 -0.04 10.46 -16.27
CA VAL A 25 -1.32 9.90 -15.77
C VAL A 25 -2.50 10.72 -16.28
N ALA A 26 -2.46 12.06 -16.14
CA ALA A 26 -3.54 12.95 -16.57
C ALA A 26 -3.85 12.79 -18.08
N LYS A 27 -2.81 12.69 -18.93
CA LYS A 27 -2.96 12.53 -20.38
C LYS A 27 -3.60 11.23 -20.81
N GLN A 28 -3.62 10.21 -19.93
CA GLN A 28 -4.20 8.90 -20.24
C GLN A 28 -5.71 8.82 -19.99
N GLY A 29 -6.32 9.81 -19.30
CA GLY A 29 -7.75 9.90 -19.10
C GLY A 29 -8.32 8.74 -18.29
N ASN A 30 -7.86 8.58 -17.05
CA ASN A 30 -8.28 7.47 -16.18
C ASN A 30 -9.61 7.79 -15.46
N ASP A 31 -10.44 6.78 -15.19
CA ASP A 31 -11.67 6.91 -14.41
C ASP A 31 -11.39 7.25 -12.95
N PHE A 32 -10.31 6.74 -12.38
CA PHE A 32 -9.80 7.05 -11.04
C PHE A 32 -8.34 6.69 -10.90
N HIS A 33 -7.71 7.15 -9.82
CA HIS A 33 -6.32 6.91 -9.49
C HIS A 33 -6.17 6.40 -8.05
N ILE A 34 -5.29 5.42 -7.83
CA ILE A 34 -5.04 4.84 -6.50
C ILE A 34 -3.58 5.11 -6.12
N LEU A 35 -3.39 5.65 -4.90
CA LEU A 35 -2.10 5.76 -4.23
C LEU A 35 -1.97 4.62 -3.22
N LEU A 36 -0.87 3.87 -3.28
CA LEU A 36 -0.67 2.67 -2.46
C LEU A 36 0.10 2.92 -1.16
N GLY A 37 0.10 4.15 -0.66
CA GLY A 37 0.73 4.48 0.60
C GLY A 37 2.17 4.95 0.48
N ASP A 38 2.72 5.37 1.64
CA ASP A 38 4.00 6.04 1.78
C ASP A 38 4.10 7.35 0.98
N ASP A 39 2.96 8.03 0.91
CA ASP A 39 2.81 9.32 0.24
C ASP A 39 2.85 10.50 1.21
N PHE A 40 2.64 10.26 2.53
CA PHE A 40 2.49 11.30 3.56
C PHE A 40 3.31 10.97 4.82
N SER A 41 4.61 10.88 4.72
CA SER A 41 5.46 10.54 5.87
C SER A 41 5.51 11.65 6.92
N ILE A 42 5.10 11.32 8.14
CA ILE A 42 5.19 12.21 9.31
C ILE A 42 6.42 11.94 10.19
N ASP A 43 7.19 10.92 9.91
CA ASP A 43 8.37 10.51 10.68
C ASP A 43 9.39 11.63 10.95
N PRO A 44 9.71 12.50 9.95
CA PRO A 44 10.70 13.56 10.17
C PRO A 44 10.29 14.56 11.24
N ILE A 45 9.00 14.86 11.37
CA ILE A 45 8.50 15.82 12.38
C ILE A 45 8.36 15.15 13.75
N ILE A 46 8.04 13.86 13.79
CA ILE A 46 8.01 13.10 15.04
C ILE A 46 9.41 13.02 15.64
N GLY A 47 10.41 12.65 14.86
CA GLY A 47 11.80 12.55 15.31
C GLY A 47 12.38 13.85 15.85
N LYS A 48 11.77 14.99 15.50
CA LYS A 48 12.14 16.33 15.98
C LYS A 48 11.28 16.83 17.14
N GLY A 49 10.30 16.05 17.60
CA GLY A 49 9.33 16.50 18.61
C GLY A 49 8.37 17.58 18.11
N GLN A 50 8.14 17.65 16.80
CA GLN A 50 7.34 18.69 16.13
C GLN A 50 6.00 18.17 15.60
N ALA A 51 5.57 16.99 16.02
CA ALA A 51 4.30 16.40 15.61
C ALA A 51 3.13 17.13 16.28
N THR A 52 2.68 18.19 15.65
CA THR A 52 1.44 18.93 16.00
C THR A 52 0.44 18.75 14.86
N GLN A 53 -0.87 18.93 15.15
CA GLN A 53 -1.90 18.83 14.11
C GLN A 53 -1.59 19.74 12.91
N SER A 54 -1.14 20.98 13.16
CA SER A 54 -0.80 21.93 12.08
C SER A 54 0.37 21.46 11.21
N ASN A 55 1.42 20.91 11.82
CA ASN A 55 2.58 20.41 11.07
C ASN A 55 2.26 19.15 10.27
N VAL A 56 1.45 18.26 10.83
CA VAL A 56 0.97 17.07 10.12
C VAL A 56 0.08 17.49 8.94
N GLU A 57 -0.88 18.39 9.16
CA GLU A 57 -1.74 18.91 8.11
C GLU A 57 -0.95 19.56 6.96
N LYS A 58 0.17 20.20 7.25
CA LYS A 58 1.03 20.78 6.22
C LYS A 58 1.57 19.71 5.27
N ILE A 59 1.97 18.53 5.80
CA ILE A 59 2.45 17.41 4.98
C ILE A 59 1.35 16.96 4.04
N TYR A 60 0.13 16.71 4.55
CA TYR A 60 -1.00 16.27 3.72
C TYR A 60 -1.40 17.32 2.66
N ARG A 61 -1.30 18.61 2.98
CA ARG A 61 -1.57 19.68 2.00
C ARG A 61 -0.51 19.77 0.91
N THR A 62 0.76 19.60 1.26
CA THR A 62 1.86 19.72 0.28
C THR A 62 1.73 18.69 -0.82
N GLN A 63 1.28 17.47 -0.53
CA GLN A 63 1.07 16.43 -1.54
C GLN A 63 0.01 16.83 -2.58
N ARG A 64 -0.91 17.71 -2.23
CA ARG A 64 -1.94 18.20 -3.15
C ARG A 64 -1.39 19.00 -4.33
N ASP A 65 -0.17 19.54 -4.23
CA ASP A 65 0.44 20.30 -5.33
C ASP A 65 0.67 19.37 -6.54
N TRP A 66 1.12 18.15 -6.32
CA TRP A 66 1.30 17.15 -7.37
C TRP A 66 -0.01 16.45 -7.75
N LEU A 67 -0.78 16.05 -6.77
CA LEU A 67 -2.06 15.38 -6.99
C LEU A 67 -3.09 16.29 -7.66
N GLY A 68 -2.95 17.60 -7.50
CA GLY A 68 -3.75 18.61 -8.17
C GLY A 68 -3.62 18.59 -9.71
N VAL A 69 -2.62 17.93 -10.27
CA VAL A 69 -2.48 17.71 -11.71
C VAL A 69 -3.59 16.79 -12.25
N ILE A 70 -3.97 15.78 -11.49
CA ILE A 70 -5.01 14.81 -11.87
C ILE A 70 -6.34 15.05 -11.16
N GLY A 71 -6.32 15.53 -9.92
CA GLY A 71 -7.47 15.64 -9.03
C GLY A 71 -8.68 16.44 -9.56
N PRO A 72 -8.53 17.46 -10.43
CA PRO A 72 -9.67 18.16 -11.00
C PRO A 72 -10.59 17.30 -11.89
N SER A 73 -10.06 16.21 -12.46
CA SER A 73 -10.78 15.36 -13.42
C SER A 73 -10.82 13.87 -13.05
N THR A 74 -10.05 13.46 -12.04
CA THR A 74 -9.83 12.05 -11.70
C THR A 74 -9.98 11.86 -10.20
N PRO A 75 -10.98 11.11 -9.71
CA PRO A 75 -11.08 10.71 -8.32
C PRO A 75 -9.80 10.00 -7.83
N ILE A 76 -9.38 10.30 -6.60
CA ILE A 76 -8.18 9.74 -6.01
C ILE A 76 -8.56 8.91 -4.77
N PHE A 77 -8.12 7.66 -4.75
CA PHE A 77 -8.27 6.75 -3.61
C PHE A 77 -6.93 6.55 -2.93
N LEU A 78 -6.92 6.51 -1.60
CA LEU A 78 -5.71 6.38 -0.80
C LEU A 78 -5.71 5.06 -0.03
N VAL A 79 -4.63 4.33 -0.12
CA VAL A 79 -4.26 3.21 0.76
C VAL A 79 -3.24 3.73 1.76
N ASN A 80 -3.30 3.31 3.00
CA ASN A 80 -2.28 3.68 3.99
C ASN A 80 -1.00 2.87 3.80
N GLY A 81 0.15 3.54 3.95
CA GLY A 81 1.45 2.91 4.06
C GLY A 81 2.01 2.96 5.49
N ASN A 82 3.19 2.40 5.68
CA ASN A 82 3.81 2.35 7.01
C ASN A 82 4.39 3.69 7.48
N HIS A 83 4.54 4.66 6.60
CA HIS A 83 5.03 6.01 6.94
C HIS A 83 3.90 7.02 7.21
N GLU A 84 2.63 6.68 7.00
CA GLU A 84 1.51 7.59 7.21
C GLU A 84 1.21 7.78 8.70
N GLN A 85 0.39 6.92 9.31
CA GLN A 85 -0.10 7.25 10.64
C GLN A 85 0.23 6.23 11.73
N ALA A 86 -0.10 4.96 11.55
CA ALA A 86 -0.10 4.00 12.65
C ALA A 86 1.05 3.00 12.63
N ALA A 87 1.92 3.03 11.63
CA ALA A 87 3.00 2.05 11.51
C ALA A 87 3.96 2.08 12.69
N LEU A 88 4.26 3.25 13.21
CA LEU A 88 5.21 3.46 14.29
C LEU A 88 4.53 3.80 15.62
N TYR A 89 3.22 4.05 15.62
CA TYR A 89 2.51 4.56 16.79
C TYR A 89 1.16 3.89 16.96
N LEU A 90 1.05 2.97 17.90
CA LEU A 90 -0.23 2.42 18.29
C LEU A 90 -1.08 3.47 19.02
N ILE A 91 -2.37 3.33 18.89
CA ILE A 91 -3.32 4.17 19.58
C ILE A 91 -3.18 3.98 21.10
N ASP A 92 -2.98 5.08 21.81
CA ASP A 92 -2.80 5.12 23.27
C ASP A 92 -3.99 5.78 23.99
N GLY A 93 -5.06 6.09 23.24
CA GLY A 93 -6.25 6.77 23.75
C GLY A 93 -6.12 8.29 23.83
N THR A 94 -4.97 8.86 23.47
CA THR A 94 -4.77 10.32 23.48
C THR A 94 -4.98 10.92 22.09
N THR A 95 -5.54 12.14 22.05
CA THR A 95 -5.73 12.91 20.80
C THR A 95 -4.43 13.50 20.26
N ALA A 96 -3.35 13.49 21.05
CA ALA A 96 -2.02 13.96 20.66
C ALA A 96 -1.16 12.86 20.03
N ASN A 97 -1.64 11.63 19.98
CA ASN A 97 -0.95 10.53 19.33
C ASN A 97 -0.69 10.85 17.86
N PRO A 98 0.53 10.68 17.34
CA PRO A 98 0.85 10.95 15.93
C PRO A 98 -0.07 10.27 14.91
N ALA A 99 -0.50 9.02 15.17
CA ALA A 99 -1.46 8.33 14.33
C ALA A 99 -2.81 9.07 14.27
N VAL A 100 -3.31 9.55 15.41
CA VAL A 100 -4.56 10.34 15.49
C VAL A 100 -4.43 11.66 14.73
N LEU A 101 -3.30 12.36 14.87
CA LEU A 101 -3.03 13.60 14.14
C LEU A 101 -3.02 13.38 12.63
N ALA A 102 -2.40 12.30 12.18
CA ALA A 102 -2.33 11.93 10.76
C ALA A 102 -3.70 11.48 10.22
N GLY A 103 -4.44 10.65 10.95
CA GLY A 103 -5.80 10.26 10.60
C GLY A 103 -6.71 11.45 10.39
N ASN A 104 -6.68 12.42 11.33
CA ASN A 104 -7.44 13.67 11.22
C ASN A 104 -7.04 14.50 10.00
N ALA A 105 -5.73 14.63 9.70
CA ALA A 105 -5.26 15.37 8.53
C ALA A 105 -5.70 14.66 7.23
N ARG A 106 -5.60 13.33 7.17
CA ARG A 106 -6.04 12.53 6.03
C ARG A 106 -7.52 12.75 5.73
N LEU A 107 -8.38 12.62 6.73
CA LEU A 107 -9.83 12.83 6.57
C LEU A 107 -10.21 14.27 6.23
N LYS A 108 -9.44 15.25 6.72
CA LYS A 108 -9.68 16.67 6.45
C LYS A 108 -9.38 17.09 5.02
N TYR A 109 -8.32 16.53 4.42
CA TYR A 109 -7.82 16.98 3.12
C TYR A 109 -8.19 16.06 1.97
N TYR A 110 -8.61 14.83 2.24
CA TYR A 110 -8.98 13.84 1.24
C TYR A 110 -10.36 13.24 1.52
N PRO A 111 -11.31 13.39 0.58
CA PRO A 111 -12.66 12.82 0.71
C PRO A 111 -12.62 11.32 0.43
N LEU A 112 -12.31 10.55 1.47
CA LEU A 112 -12.20 9.09 1.37
C LEU A 112 -13.57 8.41 1.49
N PRO A 113 -13.72 7.20 0.94
CA PRO A 113 -14.95 6.42 1.02
C PRO A 113 -15.43 6.21 2.47
N VAL A 114 -16.71 6.43 2.67
CA VAL A 114 -17.43 6.05 3.91
C VAL A 114 -18.38 4.94 3.54
N PRO A 115 -18.52 3.89 4.37
CA PRO A 115 -19.52 2.86 4.12
C PRO A 115 -20.91 3.45 3.96
N ASP A 116 -21.51 3.18 2.81
CA ASP A 116 -22.85 3.63 2.39
C ASP A 116 -23.51 2.57 1.49
N ASN A 117 -24.36 2.97 0.55
CA ASN A 117 -24.96 2.04 -0.40
C ASN A 117 -24.02 1.62 -1.55
N PHE A 118 -22.91 2.36 -1.77
CA PHE A 118 -21.95 2.11 -2.85
C PHE A 118 -20.62 1.57 -2.31
N TYR A 119 -20.15 2.12 -1.19
CA TYR A 119 -18.93 1.66 -0.52
C TYR A 119 -19.26 0.74 0.66
N THR A 120 -18.46 -0.33 0.83
CA THR A 120 -18.40 -1.08 2.09
C THR A 120 -17.03 -0.91 2.73
N GLY A 121 -16.88 -1.18 4.02
CA GLY A 121 -15.59 -1.02 4.71
C GLY A 121 -15.74 -0.83 6.21
N ASP A 122 -14.76 -0.16 6.81
CA ASP A 122 -14.67 0.05 8.24
C ASP A 122 -15.87 0.81 8.82
N GLN A 123 -16.52 0.19 9.80
CA GLN A 123 -17.66 0.73 10.53
C GLN A 123 -17.28 1.23 11.94
N ILE A 124 -16.03 1.06 12.35
CA ILE A 124 -15.58 1.39 13.70
C ILE A 124 -15.37 2.88 13.81
N ASP A 125 -15.84 3.47 14.92
CA ASP A 125 -15.51 4.84 15.29
C ASP A 125 -14.25 4.84 16.17
N MET A 126 -13.13 5.26 15.60
CA MET A 126 -11.86 5.36 16.32
C MET A 126 -11.86 6.60 17.22
N PRO A 127 -11.58 6.47 18.52
CA PRO A 127 -11.48 7.62 19.42
C PRO A 127 -10.52 8.70 18.92
N GLY A 128 -11.00 9.94 18.84
CA GLY A 128 -10.22 11.09 18.37
C GLY A 128 -10.14 11.27 16.86
N VAL A 129 -10.65 10.33 16.05
CA VAL A 129 -10.65 10.39 14.58
C VAL A 129 -12.06 10.23 13.99
N GLY A 130 -12.88 9.35 14.55
CA GLY A 130 -14.15 8.91 13.96
C GLY A 130 -13.96 7.74 12.99
N LYS A 131 -14.73 7.68 11.90
CA LYS A 131 -14.58 6.65 10.86
C LYS A 131 -13.24 6.78 10.17
N LEU A 132 -12.39 5.77 10.25
CA LEU A 132 -11.02 5.81 9.71
C LEU A 132 -10.99 5.87 8.18
N ARG A 133 -11.94 5.22 7.52
CA ARG A 133 -11.98 5.11 6.05
C ARG A 133 -10.67 4.56 5.50
N ASP A 134 -10.13 3.58 6.15
CA ASP A 134 -8.81 2.99 5.91
C ASP A 134 -8.90 1.73 5.07
N TYR A 135 -9.84 0.81 5.38
CA TYR A 135 -10.18 -0.28 4.49
C TYR A 135 -11.61 -0.14 3.95
N TYR A 136 -11.78 -0.38 2.66
CA TYR A 136 -13.04 -0.21 1.97
C TYR A 136 -13.06 -0.96 0.63
N SER A 137 -14.27 -1.14 0.08
CA SER A 137 -14.43 -1.68 -1.27
C SER A 137 -15.53 -0.98 -2.04
N TRP A 138 -15.42 -1.05 -3.36
CA TRP A 138 -16.46 -0.61 -4.30
C TRP A 138 -16.39 -1.45 -5.57
N GLN A 139 -17.51 -1.51 -6.28
CA GLN A 139 -17.55 -2.12 -7.60
C GLN A 139 -17.73 -1.04 -8.66
N TRP A 140 -16.93 -1.13 -9.73
CA TRP A 140 -17.05 -0.28 -10.91
C TRP A 140 -17.09 -1.17 -12.14
N GLY A 141 -18.26 -1.19 -12.82
CA GLY A 141 -18.52 -2.12 -13.93
C GLY A 141 -18.33 -3.57 -13.51
N ASP A 142 -17.49 -4.29 -14.23
CA ASP A 142 -17.20 -5.72 -14.02
C ASP A 142 -16.08 -5.97 -12.98
N ALA A 143 -15.55 -4.93 -12.36
CA ALA A 143 -14.44 -5.03 -11.43
C ALA A 143 -14.80 -4.62 -9.99
N LEU A 144 -14.38 -5.42 -9.03
CA LEU A 144 -14.39 -5.13 -7.60
C LEU A 144 -13.01 -4.66 -7.15
N PHE A 145 -12.98 -3.56 -6.42
CA PHE A 145 -11.78 -2.96 -5.86
C PHE A 145 -11.87 -3.02 -4.33
N ILE A 146 -10.82 -3.53 -3.68
CA ILE A 146 -10.76 -3.72 -2.23
C ILE A 146 -9.46 -3.13 -1.72
N THR A 147 -9.51 -2.26 -0.71
CA THR A 147 -8.32 -1.78 0.01
C THR A 147 -8.24 -2.43 1.38
N LEU A 148 -7.02 -2.79 1.81
CA LEU A 148 -6.75 -3.36 3.12
C LEU A 148 -5.81 -2.44 3.91
N ASP A 149 -6.03 -2.36 5.21
CA ASP A 149 -5.21 -1.60 6.15
C ASP A 149 -4.86 -2.42 7.39
N PRO A 150 -3.60 -2.70 7.63
CA PRO A 150 -3.18 -3.36 8.87
C PRO A 150 -2.80 -2.36 9.96
N TYR A 151 -2.50 -1.11 9.59
CA TYR A 151 -1.77 -0.17 10.45
C TYR A 151 -2.59 0.28 11.66
N TRP A 152 -3.90 0.40 11.51
CA TRP A 152 -4.82 0.70 12.60
C TRP A 152 -5.30 -0.54 13.37
N HIS A 153 -5.09 -1.74 12.83
CA HIS A 153 -5.68 -2.99 13.33
C HIS A 153 -4.64 -3.94 13.96
N SER A 154 -3.36 -3.66 13.79
CA SER A 154 -2.28 -4.45 14.40
C SER A 154 -2.13 -4.16 15.88
N LYS A 155 -1.88 -5.22 16.67
CA LYS A 155 -1.59 -5.10 18.10
C LYS A 155 -0.24 -4.45 18.37
N TYR A 156 0.70 -4.58 17.44
CA TYR A 156 2.02 -3.95 17.47
C TYR A 156 2.26 -3.17 16.18
N ALA A 157 3.23 -2.28 16.21
CA ALA A 157 3.57 -1.48 15.05
C ALA A 157 3.94 -2.35 13.85
N VAL A 158 3.34 -2.04 12.70
CA VAL A 158 3.69 -2.65 11.42
C VAL A 158 4.93 -1.92 10.90
N ASP A 159 6.07 -2.56 11.03
CA ASP A 159 7.34 -2.08 10.51
C ASP A 159 8.06 -3.25 9.83
N ASN A 160 9.09 -3.02 9.05
CA ASN A 160 9.91 -4.03 8.37
C ASN A 160 10.57 -5.05 9.33
N VAL A 161 9.77 -5.79 10.08
CA VAL A 161 10.28 -6.62 11.19
C VAL A 161 10.53 -8.04 10.75
N ALA A 162 9.88 -8.49 9.68
CA ALA A 162 10.06 -9.83 9.15
C ALA A 162 10.44 -9.81 7.69
N GLY A 163 11.20 -10.78 7.36
CA GLY A 163 11.79 -10.96 6.07
C GLY A 163 13.30 -10.76 6.15
N VAL A 164 14.00 -11.22 5.14
CA VAL A 164 15.44 -10.97 5.01
C VAL A 164 15.57 -9.55 4.49
N SER A 165 15.26 -8.56 5.33
CA SER A 165 15.67 -7.22 5.00
C SER A 165 17.16 -7.14 5.38
N ASN A 166 17.99 -7.30 4.42
CA ASN A 166 19.27 -6.63 4.45
C ASN A 166 18.95 -5.14 4.30
N ASP A 167 18.35 -4.53 5.33
CA ASP A 167 18.05 -3.10 5.41
C ASP A 167 19.35 -2.30 5.50
N THR A 168 20.10 -2.36 4.45
CA THR A 168 21.19 -1.48 4.12
C THR A 168 20.79 -0.65 2.89
N ALA A 169 19.49 -0.42 2.66
CA ALA A 169 19.09 0.58 1.68
C ALA A 169 19.75 1.91 2.08
N PRO A 170 20.52 2.54 1.21
CA PRO A 170 21.18 3.80 1.53
C PRO A 170 20.07 4.83 1.86
N GLY A 171 19.94 5.17 3.13
CA GLY A 171 18.94 6.13 3.58
C GLY A 171 17.99 5.64 4.66
N ASP A 172 17.85 4.35 4.90
CA ASP A 172 17.04 3.81 5.98
C ASP A 172 17.84 3.75 7.29
N THR A 173 18.07 4.92 7.87
CA THR A 173 18.70 5.07 9.20
C THR A 173 17.70 4.89 10.34
N ALA A 174 16.45 4.56 10.04
CA ALA A 174 15.40 4.47 11.04
C ALA A 174 15.42 3.15 11.85
N THR A 175 16.10 2.13 11.37
CA THR A 175 16.03 0.78 11.95
C THR A 175 17.00 0.51 13.09
N LYS A 176 17.98 1.35 13.35
CA LYS A 176 18.83 1.18 14.51
C LYS A 176 18.28 1.90 15.72
N THR A 177 17.50 1.17 16.54
CA THR A 177 17.23 1.45 17.97
C THR A 177 17.05 2.94 18.30
N LYS A 178 16.03 3.60 17.76
CA LYS A 178 15.57 4.82 18.41
C LYS A 178 14.71 4.42 19.60
N LYS A 179 15.27 4.59 20.77
CA LYS A 179 14.52 4.64 22.02
C LYS A 179 13.35 5.59 21.83
N ASN A 180 12.18 5.05 22.03
CA ASN A 180 10.87 5.64 22.18
C ASN A 180 10.88 7.17 22.36
N ALA A 181 10.42 7.89 21.37
CA ALA A 181 9.62 9.06 21.66
C ALA A 181 8.40 8.56 22.44
N THR A 182 8.02 9.21 23.52
CA THR A 182 6.96 8.85 24.42
C THR A 182 5.74 8.30 23.66
N GLY A 183 5.37 7.04 23.90
CA GLY A 183 4.27 6.35 23.23
C GLY A 183 4.65 5.50 22.02
N GLY A 184 5.92 5.44 21.67
CA GLY A 184 6.38 4.66 20.52
C GLY A 184 6.17 3.17 20.69
N ASN A 185 5.72 2.51 19.65
CA ASN A 185 5.35 1.12 19.65
C ASN A 185 6.53 0.22 19.84
N GLN A 186 6.30 -0.78 20.66
CA GLN A 186 7.24 -1.86 20.77
C GLN A 186 7.14 -2.74 19.54
N LYS A 187 8.28 -2.96 18.89
CA LYS A 187 8.41 -3.99 17.88
C LYS A 187 8.21 -5.35 18.56
N THR A 188 7.55 -6.25 17.85
CA THR A 188 7.39 -7.63 18.32
C THR A 188 8.20 -8.57 17.44
N SER A 189 8.76 -9.64 18.06
CA SER A 189 9.30 -10.76 17.31
C SER A 189 8.20 -11.76 16.91
N ASP A 190 7.01 -11.64 17.51
CA ASP A 190 5.84 -12.45 17.17
C ASP A 190 4.96 -11.71 16.17
N LEU A 191 5.16 -11.99 14.90
CA LEU A 191 4.46 -11.32 13.82
C LEU A 191 3.04 -11.84 13.57
N TRP A 192 2.57 -12.82 14.35
CA TRP A 192 1.15 -13.10 14.48
C TRP A 192 0.37 -11.94 15.14
N GLN A 193 1.07 -11.03 15.81
CA GLN A 193 0.47 -9.83 16.41
C GLN A 193 0.41 -8.63 15.46
N VAL A 194 0.87 -8.79 14.22
CA VAL A 194 0.86 -7.77 13.18
C VAL A 194 -0.04 -8.24 12.05
N GLY A 195 -1.13 -7.52 11.81
CA GLY A 195 -2.08 -7.96 10.78
C GLY A 195 -3.32 -7.10 10.65
N ILE A 196 -4.28 -7.59 9.85
CA ILE A 196 -5.51 -6.84 9.52
C ILE A 196 -6.61 -6.97 10.60
N GLY A 197 -6.48 -7.89 11.54
CA GLY A 197 -7.47 -8.11 12.59
C GLY A 197 -8.70 -8.90 12.14
N ASP A 198 -9.47 -9.39 13.13
CA ASP A 198 -10.59 -10.30 12.89
C ASP A 198 -11.75 -9.63 12.14
N GLU A 199 -12.04 -8.38 12.43
CA GLU A 199 -13.16 -7.65 11.82
C GLU A 199 -12.92 -7.37 10.33
N GLN A 200 -11.72 -6.89 9.99
CA GLN A 200 -11.36 -6.66 8.61
C GLN A 200 -11.27 -7.97 7.81
N TYR A 201 -10.77 -9.06 8.42
CA TYR A 201 -10.77 -10.37 7.79
C TYR A 201 -12.20 -10.87 7.51
N ALA A 202 -13.10 -10.77 8.49
CA ALA A 202 -14.50 -11.18 8.31
C ALA A 202 -15.19 -10.37 7.22
N TRP A 203 -14.96 -9.07 7.17
CA TRP A 203 -15.45 -8.19 6.10
C TRP A 203 -14.87 -8.55 4.73
N LEU A 204 -13.55 -8.81 4.65
CA LEU A 204 -12.89 -9.22 3.41
C LEU A 204 -13.50 -10.52 2.89
N LYS A 205 -13.66 -11.52 3.75
CA LYS A 205 -14.27 -12.80 3.42
C LYS A 205 -15.70 -12.61 2.88
N ASP A 206 -16.53 -11.89 3.60
CA ASP A 206 -17.92 -11.61 3.20
C ASP A 206 -17.98 -10.86 1.86
N THR A 207 -17.12 -9.89 1.65
CA THR A 207 -17.00 -9.11 0.40
C THR A 207 -16.64 -10.02 -0.78
N LEU A 208 -15.68 -10.91 -0.60
CA LEU A 208 -15.25 -11.86 -1.64
C LEU A 208 -16.34 -12.91 -1.94
N GLU A 209 -17.00 -13.44 -0.93
CA GLU A 209 -18.08 -14.44 -1.07
C GLU A 209 -19.32 -13.90 -1.83
N LYS A 210 -19.66 -12.65 -1.58
CA LYS A 210 -20.80 -11.98 -2.22
C LYS A 210 -20.50 -11.49 -3.64
N SER A 211 -19.23 -11.35 -3.99
CA SER A 211 -18.85 -10.74 -5.27
C SER A 211 -19.24 -11.58 -6.47
N ARG A 212 -19.82 -10.91 -7.48
CA ARG A 212 -20.06 -11.43 -8.83
C ARG A 212 -19.25 -10.69 -9.90
N ALA A 213 -18.29 -9.87 -9.49
CA ALA A 213 -17.43 -9.15 -10.40
C ALA A 213 -16.55 -10.14 -11.21
N LYS A 214 -16.29 -9.83 -12.48
CA LYS A 214 -15.38 -10.63 -13.33
C LYS A 214 -13.91 -10.47 -12.95
N TYR A 215 -13.59 -9.35 -12.34
CA TYR A 215 -12.24 -9.05 -11.86
C TYR A 215 -12.29 -8.61 -10.42
N ILE A 216 -11.34 -9.05 -9.61
CA ILE A 216 -11.17 -8.59 -8.23
C ILE A 216 -9.74 -8.08 -8.07
N PHE A 217 -9.61 -6.83 -7.69
CA PHE A 217 -8.34 -6.19 -7.42
C PHE A 217 -8.26 -5.83 -5.94
N ILE A 218 -7.21 -6.31 -5.27
CA ILE A 218 -6.96 -5.99 -3.85
C ILE A 218 -5.70 -5.13 -3.76
N PHE A 219 -5.76 -4.13 -2.90
CA PHE A 219 -4.70 -3.15 -2.68
C PHE A 219 -4.35 -3.11 -1.20
N ALA A 220 -3.09 -3.32 -0.88
CA ALA A 220 -2.51 -3.05 0.42
C ALA A 220 -1.11 -2.50 0.23
N HIS A 221 -0.57 -1.77 1.21
CA HIS A 221 0.76 -1.22 1.02
C HIS A 221 1.83 -2.31 0.95
N HIS A 222 1.77 -3.32 1.80
CA HIS A 222 2.65 -4.50 1.72
C HIS A 222 1.99 -5.76 2.30
N VAL A 223 2.59 -6.92 2.07
CA VAL A 223 2.18 -8.19 2.67
C VAL A 223 2.46 -8.16 4.18
N MET A 224 1.42 -8.35 4.97
CA MET A 224 1.47 -8.10 6.41
C MET A 224 2.36 -9.07 7.19
N GLY A 225 3.05 -8.50 8.18
CA GLY A 225 3.93 -9.23 9.09
C GLY A 225 5.15 -9.87 8.42
N THR A 226 5.42 -9.59 7.17
CA THR A 226 6.32 -10.39 6.37
C THR A 226 7.53 -9.64 5.82
N GLY A 227 7.50 -8.31 5.76
CA GLY A 227 8.58 -7.52 5.19
C GLY A 227 8.49 -7.41 3.67
N ARG A 228 9.54 -7.74 2.94
CA ARG A 228 9.71 -7.47 1.51
C ARG A 228 9.69 -8.72 0.66
N GLY A 229 9.37 -8.57 -0.65
CA GLY A 229 9.50 -9.64 -1.65
C GLY A 229 8.20 -10.29 -2.09
N ALA A 230 7.04 -9.79 -1.69
CA ALA A 230 5.72 -10.24 -2.12
C ALA A 230 5.52 -11.77 -2.02
N VAL A 231 5.54 -12.49 -3.15
CA VAL A 231 5.36 -13.95 -3.19
C VAL A 231 6.33 -14.68 -2.26
N GLU A 232 7.56 -14.21 -2.13
CA GLU A 232 8.61 -14.86 -1.31
C GLU A 232 8.24 -14.92 0.19
N VAL A 233 7.38 -14.01 0.63
CA VAL A 233 6.93 -13.90 2.03
C VAL A 233 5.44 -14.17 2.20
N SER A 234 4.70 -14.39 1.13
CA SER A 234 3.25 -14.61 1.15
C SER A 234 2.83 -15.92 1.83
N THR A 235 3.78 -16.79 2.20
CA THR A 235 3.53 -17.98 3.03
C THR A 235 3.43 -17.68 4.51
N ASN A 236 3.87 -16.49 4.95
CA ASN A 236 4.14 -16.23 6.34
C ASN A 236 2.90 -15.74 7.10
N TYR A 237 2.80 -16.15 8.36
CA TYR A 237 1.84 -15.69 9.36
C TYR A 237 0.39 -15.71 8.85
N GLU A 238 -0.40 -14.69 9.13
CA GLU A 238 -1.80 -14.65 8.73
C GLU A 238 -1.98 -14.62 7.20
N TRP A 239 -0.93 -14.26 6.45
CA TRP A 239 -0.98 -14.25 5.00
C TRP A 239 -0.98 -15.64 4.38
N GLY A 240 -0.11 -16.54 4.85
CA GLY A 240 0.00 -17.91 4.33
C GLY A 240 0.03 -19.01 5.38
N GLY A 241 -0.14 -18.67 6.66
CA GLY A 241 -0.37 -19.64 7.72
C GLY A 241 0.87 -20.28 8.35
N ILE A 242 2.06 -19.91 7.90
CA ILE A 242 3.33 -20.57 8.30
C ILE A 242 4.25 -19.53 8.95
N ASP A 243 4.92 -19.90 10.02
CA ASP A 243 6.00 -19.08 10.57
C ASP A 243 7.28 -19.19 9.72
N PRO A 244 8.28 -18.31 9.89
CA PRO A 244 9.54 -18.39 9.12
C PRO A 244 10.35 -19.68 9.32
N LYS A 245 10.00 -20.50 10.31
CA LYS A 245 10.61 -21.82 10.55
C LYS A 245 9.85 -22.94 9.85
N GLY A 246 8.78 -22.62 9.12
CA GLY A 246 7.93 -23.58 8.43
C GLY A 246 6.90 -24.27 9.33
N VAL A 247 6.65 -23.73 10.52
CA VAL A 247 5.68 -24.33 11.46
C VAL A 247 4.29 -23.74 11.16
N THR A 248 3.33 -24.63 10.95
CA THR A 248 1.92 -24.28 10.73
C THR A 248 1.19 -24.15 12.06
N THR A 249 0.93 -22.93 12.50
CA THR A 249 0.19 -22.63 13.74
C THR A 249 -1.03 -21.73 13.46
N PHE A 250 -1.49 -21.68 12.22
CA PHE A 250 -2.54 -20.76 11.79
C PHE A 250 -3.83 -20.91 12.62
N LYS A 251 -4.30 -22.12 12.84
CA LYS A 251 -5.55 -22.35 13.58
C LYS A 251 -5.46 -21.99 15.06
N GLU A 252 -4.29 -22.09 15.65
CA GLU A 252 -4.04 -21.64 17.03
C GLU A 252 -4.00 -20.11 17.11
N GLN A 253 -3.40 -19.46 16.13
CA GLN A 253 -3.21 -18.00 16.08
C GLN A 253 -4.46 -17.26 15.57
N ARG A 254 -5.22 -17.89 14.67
CA ARG A 254 -6.42 -17.34 14.03
C ARG A 254 -7.58 -18.35 14.08
N PRO A 255 -8.08 -18.70 15.29
CA PRO A 255 -9.09 -19.76 15.43
C PRO A 255 -10.41 -19.43 14.69
N ASN A 256 -10.73 -18.14 14.55
CA ASN A 256 -11.95 -17.66 13.91
C ASN A 256 -11.83 -17.45 12.39
N TRP A 257 -10.62 -17.58 11.84
CA TRP A 257 -10.40 -17.42 10.40
C TRP A 257 -10.54 -18.77 9.70
N GLU A 258 -11.23 -18.77 8.57
CA GLU A 258 -11.42 -19.97 7.78
C GLU A 258 -10.09 -20.50 7.22
N MET A 259 -9.30 -19.60 6.65
CA MET A 259 -8.01 -19.89 6.02
C MET A 259 -7.11 -18.64 6.00
N PRO A 260 -5.81 -18.78 5.69
CA PRO A 260 -4.91 -17.64 5.46
C PRO A 260 -5.42 -16.71 4.36
N ILE A 261 -4.97 -15.45 4.38
CA ILE A 261 -5.43 -14.42 3.42
C ILE A 261 -5.09 -14.82 1.98
N HIS A 262 -3.89 -15.37 1.74
CA HIS A 262 -3.51 -15.86 0.40
C HIS A 262 -4.49 -16.91 -0.11
N ASP A 263 -4.77 -17.92 0.71
CA ASP A 263 -5.69 -19.01 0.34
C ASP A 263 -7.12 -18.50 0.11
N LEU A 264 -7.56 -17.52 0.90
CA LEU A 264 -8.85 -16.85 0.72
C LEU A 264 -8.92 -16.14 -0.64
N MET A 265 -7.87 -15.41 -0.99
CA MET A 265 -7.77 -14.73 -2.29
C MET A 265 -7.77 -15.73 -3.46
N VAL A 266 -7.03 -16.83 -3.35
CA VAL A 266 -6.97 -17.90 -4.36
C VAL A 266 -8.32 -18.59 -4.51
N LYS A 267 -8.96 -18.96 -3.37
CA LYS A 267 -10.31 -19.56 -3.35
C LYS A 267 -11.34 -18.73 -4.12
N HIS A 268 -11.29 -17.41 -3.96
CA HIS A 268 -12.23 -16.49 -4.61
C HIS A 268 -11.74 -15.95 -5.94
N LYS A 269 -10.65 -16.52 -6.49
CA LYS A 269 -10.08 -16.15 -7.80
C LYS A 269 -9.81 -14.64 -7.90
N VAL A 270 -9.18 -14.06 -6.88
CA VAL A 270 -8.71 -12.67 -6.93
C VAL A 270 -7.75 -12.53 -8.11
N SER A 271 -7.96 -11.49 -8.92
CA SER A 271 -7.22 -11.30 -10.16
C SER A 271 -5.80 -10.80 -9.91
N ILE A 272 -5.66 -9.77 -9.09
CA ILE A 272 -4.36 -9.16 -8.77
C ILE A 272 -4.40 -8.64 -7.33
N PHE A 273 -3.32 -8.89 -6.59
CA PHE A 273 -2.98 -8.19 -5.37
C PHE A 273 -1.90 -7.16 -5.67
N PHE A 274 -2.22 -5.88 -5.49
CA PHE A 274 -1.30 -4.76 -5.68
C PHE A 274 -0.67 -4.35 -4.36
N GLN A 275 0.65 -4.13 -4.38
CA GLN A 275 1.39 -3.66 -3.21
C GLN A 275 2.43 -2.59 -3.57
N GLY A 276 2.77 -1.72 -2.60
CA GLY A 276 3.89 -0.76 -2.65
C GLY A 276 5.08 -1.25 -1.84
N HIS A 277 5.64 -0.37 -0.99
CA HIS A 277 6.64 -0.63 0.04
C HIS A 277 8.05 -0.96 -0.46
N ASP A 278 8.19 -1.67 -1.55
CA ASP A 278 9.48 -2.17 -2.04
C ASP A 278 10.13 -1.26 -3.09
N HIS A 279 9.43 -0.21 -3.52
CA HIS A 279 9.92 0.80 -4.47
C HIS A 279 10.50 0.18 -5.76
N ILE A 280 9.80 -0.79 -6.34
CA ILE A 280 10.20 -1.49 -7.55
C ILE A 280 8.98 -2.02 -8.27
N PHE A 281 8.99 -2.00 -9.60
CA PHE A 281 8.00 -2.74 -10.36
C PHE A 281 8.36 -4.22 -10.40
N VAL A 282 7.50 -5.08 -9.86
CA VAL A 282 7.65 -6.54 -9.98
C VAL A 282 6.29 -7.20 -10.20
N THR A 283 6.19 -8.04 -11.21
CA THR A 283 5.03 -8.91 -11.42
C THR A 283 5.42 -10.35 -11.10
N GLN A 284 4.76 -10.95 -10.14
CA GLN A 284 4.93 -12.35 -9.75
C GLN A 284 3.58 -13.07 -9.78
N GLU A 285 3.60 -14.39 -9.81
CA GLU A 285 2.38 -15.22 -9.70
C GLU A 285 2.61 -16.35 -8.70
N ARG A 286 1.60 -16.63 -7.89
CA ARG A 286 1.54 -17.78 -7.01
C ARG A 286 0.10 -18.31 -6.95
N ASP A 287 -0.06 -19.61 -7.21
CA ASP A 287 -1.34 -20.32 -7.14
C ASP A 287 -2.46 -19.66 -7.99
N GLY A 288 -2.08 -19.06 -9.14
CA GLY A 288 -2.98 -18.35 -10.06
C GLY A 288 -3.33 -16.91 -9.62
N LEU A 289 -2.79 -16.43 -8.50
CA LEU A 289 -2.92 -15.05 -8.04
C LEU A 289 -1.68 -14.24 -8.44
N ILE A 290 -1.90 -13.11 -9.12
CA ILE A 290 -0.83 -12.18 -9.46
C ILE A 290 -0.55 -11.24 -8.28
N TYR A 291 0.72 -11.14 -7.90
CA TYR A 291 1.25 -10.13 -6.98
C TYR A 291 1.97 -9.05 -7.79
N GLN A 292 1.46 -7.83 -7.74
CA GLN A 292 2.00 -6.68 -8.46
C GLN A 292 2.60 -5.68 -7.50
N SER A 293 3.92 -5.65 -7.38
CA SER A 293 4.63 -4.59 -6.63
C SER A 293 4.76 -3.34 -7.49
N MET A 294 4.50 -2.19 -6.85
CA MET A 294 4.41 -0.91 -7.54
C MET A 294 5.70 -0.12 -7.47
N PRO A 295 6.07 0.59 -8.56
CA PRO A 295 7.26 1.43 -8.57
C PRO A 295 7.02 2.74 -7.81
N ASN A 296 8.09 3.32 -7.25
CA ASN A 296 8.11 4.72 -6.85
C ASN A 296 7.96 5.63 -8.10
N PRO A 297 7.08 6.63 -8.08
CA PRO A 297 6.82 7.47 -9.27
C PRO A 297 7.82 8.60 -9.45
N ALA A 298 8.70 8.87 -8.49
CA ALA A 298 9.45 10.10 -8.34
C ALA A 298 10.96 9.91 -8.11
N ASP A 299 11.46 8.68 -8.13
CA ASP A 299 12.87 8.34 -7.90
C ASP A 299 13.70 8.58 -9.17
N ASP A 300 14.48 9.66 -9.20
CA ASP A 300 15.31 10.01 -10.35
C ASP A 300 16.67 9.28 -10.39
N THR A 301 16.93 8.39 -9.44
CA THR A 301 18.03 7.41 -9.54
C THR A 301 17.66 6.25 -10.45
N PHE A 302 16.36 6.08 -10.73
CA PHE A 302 15.82 4.98 -11.53
C PHE A 302 16.22 3.59 -11.03
N SER A 303 16.38 3.47 -9.73
CA SER A 303 16.85 2.25 -9.08
C SER A 303 15.79 1.15 -9.05
N MET A 304 16.23 -0.06 -8.78
CA MET A 304 15.39 -1.19 -8.39
C MET A 304 15.64 -1.47 -6.91
N PHE A 305 15.02 -0.66 -6.03
CA PHE A 305 15.16 -0.87 -4.60
C PHE A 305 14.65 -2.26 -4.21
N ASN A 306 15.28 -2.87 -3.23
CA ASN A 306 14.90 -4.18 -2.71
C ASN A 306 14.81 -5.31 -3.75
N GLU A 307 15.44 -5.15 -4.92
CA GLU A 307 15.46 -6.17 -5.99
C GLU A 307 15.83 -7.56 -5.48
N THR A 308 16.77 -7.63 -4.53
CA THR A 308 17.27 -8.88 -3.95
C THR A 308 16.24 -9.64 -3.12
N ALA A 309 15.17 -8.98 -2.68
CA ALA A 309 14.06 -9.62 -1.99
C ALA A 309 13.21 -10.50 -2.91
N TYR A 310 13.29 -10.25 -4.22
CA TYR A 310 12.51 -10.95 -5.24
C TYR A 310 13.35 -12.00 -5.95
N LYS A 311 13.03 -13.27 -5.80
CA LYS A 311 13.71 -14.38 -6.48
C LYS A 311 13.12 -14.70 -7.85
N THR A 312 11.83 -14.38 -8.02
CA THR A 312 11.06 -14.69 -9.22
C THR A 312 10.38 -13.44 -9.78
N GLY A 313 9.77 -13.55 -10.96
CA GLY A 313 8.96 -12.50 -11.57
C GLY A 313 9.71 -11.61 -12.55
N VAL A 314 8.95 -10.75 -13.20
CA VAL A 314 9.45 -9.70 -14.11
C VAL A 314 9.68 -8.43 -13.33
N LYS A 315 10.90 -7.93 -13.33
CA LYS A 315 11.33 -6.72 -12.62
C LYS A 315 11.58 -5.58 -13.60
N ALA A 316 11.26 -4.37 -13.19
CA ALA A 316 11.61 -3.16 -13.93
C ALA A 316 11.94 -2.00 -12.96
N PRO A 317 12.82 -1.06 -13.37
CA PRO A 317 13.29 0.01 -12.50
C PRO A 317 12.21 1.09 -12.30
N ASN A 318 12.38 1.90 -11.24
CA ASN A 318 11.68 3.17 -11.04
C ASN A 318 12.03 4.13 -12.19
N SER A 319 11.31 5.16 -12.49
CA SER A 319 10.05 5.68 -11.97
C SER A 319 8.98 5.59 -13.03
N GLY A 320 7.72 5.73 -12.60
CA GLY A 320 6.61 5.72 -13.55
C GLY A 320 5.27 5.41 -12.85
N HIS A 321 4.33 4.95 -13.65
CA HIS A 321 3.01 4.55 -13.15
C HIS A 321 2.49 3.32 -13.86
N VAL A 322 1.65 2.57 -13.17
CA VAL A 322 0.94 1.42 -13.75
C VAL A 322 -0.48 1.85 -14.12
N ARG A 323 -0.90 1.52 -15.33
CA ARG A 323 -2.27 1.65 -15.81
C ARG A 323 -2.92 0.27 -15.91
N VAL A 324 -4.16 0.18 -15.42
CA VAL A 324 -5.02 -0.99 -15.60
C VAL A 324 -6.22 -0.59 -16.45
N SER A 325 -6.43 -1.27 -17.56
CA SER A 325 -7.58 -1.08 -18.44
C SER A 325 -8.43 -2.34 -18.42
N VAL A 326 -9.70 -2.22 -18.02
CA VAL A 326 -10.62 -3.35 -17.86
C VAL A 326 -11.68 -3.31 -18.94
N ASN A 327 -11.91 -4.47 -19.57
CA ASN A 327 -13.04 -4.70 -20.46
C ASN A 327 -13.62 -6.12 -20.27
N ASN A 328 -14.65 -6.47 -21.04
CA ASN A 328 -15.34 -7.76 -20.88
C ASN A 328 -14.46 -9.00 -21.11
N SER A 329 -13.33 -8.86 -21.82
CA SER A 329 -12.48 -9.98 -22.24
C SER A 329 -11.15 -10.08 -21.50
N ALA A 330 -10.64 -8.96 -21.00
CA ALA A 330 -9.38 -8.91 -20.25
C ALA A 330 -9.23 -7.65 -19.39
N ALA A 331 -8.47 -7.75 -18.32
CA ALA A 331 -7.82 -6.61 -17.68
C ALA A 331 -6.38 -6.54 -18.18
N LYS A 332 -5.99 -5.41 -18.78
CA LYS A 332 -4.63 -5.15 -19.26
C LYS A 332 -3.89 -4.28 -18.27
N VAL A 333 -2.75 -4.75 -17.81
CA VAL A 333 -1.84 -4.02 -16.94
C VAL A 333 -0.63 -3.57 -17.72
N GLU A 334 -0.28 -2.28 -17.61
CA GLU A 334 0.80 -1.64 -18.37
C GLU A 334 1.63 -0.76 -17.45
N TYR A 335 2.95 -0.96 -17.46
CA TYR A 335 3.89 -0.09 -16.75
C TYR A 335 4.57 0.88 -17.71
N PHE A 336 4.34 2.18 -17.49
CA PHE A 336 4.95 3.26 -18.26
C PHE A 336 6.03 3.96 -17.46
N LEU A 337 7.23 4.06 -18.03
CA LEU A 337 8.36 4.78 -17.44
C LEU A 337 8.13 6.29 -17.52
N ALA A 338 8.53 7.00 -16.47
CA ALA A 338 8.63 8.46 -16.46
C ALA A 338 10.09 8.91 -16.63
N ALA A 339 10.29 9.99 -17.36
CA ALA A 339 11.60 10.63 -17.54
C ALA A 339 11.41 12.13 -17.84
N ARG A 340 12.26 12.98 -17.25
CA ARG A 340 12.36 14.40 -17.57
C ARG A 340 13.13 14.58 -18.88
N ALA A 341 13.04 15.73 -19.49
CA ALA A 341 13.79 16.04 -20.72
C ALA A 341 15.32 15.95 -20.54
N VAL A 342 15.80 16.12 -19.32
CA VAL A 342 17.24 16.02 -18.96
C VAL A 342 17.70 14.57 -18.73
N ASP A 343 16.80 13.62 -18.59
CA ASP A 343 17.10 12.22 -18.32
C ASP A 343 17.38 11.49 -19.64
N THR A 344 18.65 11.40 -20.01
CA THR A 344 19.06 10.84 -21.31
C THR A 344 19.10 9.30 -21.35
N SER A 345 19.07 8.64 -20.19
CA SER A 345 19.14 7.18 -20.07
C SER A 345 17.86 6.44 -20.45
N ARG A 346 16.73 7.15 -20.51
CA ARG A 346 15.42 6.59 -20.85
C ARG A 346 14.52 7.61 -21.52
N LYS A 347 13.48 7.11 -22.20
CA LYS A 347 12.46 7.93 -22.83
C LYS A 347 11.17 7.95 -21.99
N ASN A 348 10.60 9.14 -21.79
CA ASN A 348 9.30 9.30 -21.12
C ASN A 348 8.20 8.51 -21.85
N MET A 349 7.28 7.91 -21.10
CA MET A 349 6.16 7.09 -21.60
C MET A 349 6.59 5.82 -22.36
N THR A 350 7.80 5.33 -22.14
CA THR A 350 8.18 4.00 -22.62
C THR A 350 7.37 2.92 -21.88
N LEU A 351 6.72 2.05 -22.62
CA LEU A 351 6.09 0.85 -22.07
C LEU A 351 7.18 -0.15 -21.67
N ALA A 352 7.40 -0.30 -20.37
CA ALA A 352 8.42 -1.19 -19.82
C ALA A 352 7.94 -2.64 -19.71
N HIS A 353 6.66 -2.83 -19.36
CA HIS A 353 6.05 -4.15 -19.24
C HIS A 353 4.55 -4.09 -19.45
N SER A 354 3.95 -5.19 -19.93
CA SER A 354 2.50 -5.34 -19.97
C SER A 354 2.10 -6.81 -19.92
N TYR A 355 0.94 -7.08 -19.33
CA TYR A 355 0.32 -8.41 -19.33
C TYR A 355 -1.21 -8.30 -19.31
N LEU A 356 -1.87 -9.43 -19.57
CA LEU A 356 -3.32 -9.56 -19.59
C LEU A 356 -3.77 -10.54 -18.52
N VAL A 357 -4.87 -10.19 -17.85
CA VAL A 357 -5.57 -11.06 -16.89
C VAL A 357 -6.94 -11.39 -17.45
N LYS A 358 -7.28 -12.67 -17.49
CA LYS A 358 -8.59 -13.14 -17.94
C LYS A 358 -9.65 -12.90 -16.86
N PRO A 359 -10.91 -12.70 -17.27
CA PRO A 359 -12.01 -12.66 -16.31
C PRO A 359 -12.11 -14.00 -15.59
N ARG A 360 -12.48 -13.96 -14.30
CA ARG A 360 -12.84 -15.17 -13.58
C ARG A 360 -14.22 -15.69 -14.06
N GLU A 361 -14.39 -16.99 -14.00
CA GLU A 361 -15.72 -17.60 -14.13
C GLU A 361 -16.50 -17.32 -12.84
N VAL A 362 -17.67 -16.75 -12.97
CA VAL A 362 -18.56 -16.33 -11.87
C VAL A 362 -19.73 -17.28 -11.76
#